data_48e02626cff5c29999b863569551a006
#
_entry.id   48e02626cff5c29999b863569551a006
#
_cell.length_a   1.000
_cell.length_b   1.000
_cell.length_c   1.000
_cell.angle_alpha   90.00
_cell.angle_beta   90.00
_cell.angle_gamma   90.00
#
_symmetry.space_group_name_H-M   'P 1'
#
loop_
_entity.id
_entity.type
_entity.pdbx_description
1 polymer ?
#
loop_
_entity_poly.entity_id
_entity_poly.type
_entity_poly.pdbx_seq_one_letter_code
_entity_poly.pdbx_strand_id
1 'polypeptide(L)'
;ETPWVAGDNLFLVTTDAKVICMSRGQGRIRWITQLQDYENDDNKDDPVSWSGPVLAGDRLLLASSLGDLVSLSPYTGEIVSLSDVGDPVSISPIVANKTVYVLTDKGRLIAYR
;
A
#
# COMPACT_ATOMS: atom_id res chain seq x y z
N GLU A 1 3.78 5.07 -10.08
CA GLU A 1 4.17 4.07 -9.09
C GLU A 1 4.61 2.79 -9.77
N THR A 2 5.56 2.12 -9.16
CA THR A 2 6.10 0.87 -9.70
C THR A 2 5.22 -0.30 -9.26
N PRO A 3 4.69 -1.11 -10.19
CA PRO A 3 3.95 -2.31 -9.80
C PRO A 3 4.86 -3.34 -9.12
N TRP A 4 4.26 -4.18 -8.29
CA TRP A 4 4.95 -5.30 -7.68
C TRP A 4 4.53 -6.59 -8.38
N VAL A 5 5.51 -7.35 -8.85
CA VAL A 5 5.26 -8.61 -9.54
C VAL A 5 5.64 -9.76 -8.61
N ALA A 6 4.74 -10.69 -8.41
CA ALA A 6 4.97 -11.89 -7.61
C ALA A 6 4.27 -13.08 -8.26
N GLY A 7 5.05 -14.00 -8.80
CA GLY A 7 4.52 -15.17 -9.52
C GLY A 7 3.67 -14.73 -10.70
N ASP A 8 2.43 -15.19 -10.75
CA ASP A 8 1.47 -14.84 -11.81
C ASP A 8 0.66 -13.58 -11.50
N ASN A 9 0.96 -12.90 -10.41
CA ASN A 9 0.20 -11.73 -9.97
C ASN A 9 0.99 -10.45 -10.13
N LEU A 10 0.27 -9.41 -10.53
CA LEU A 10 0.77 -8.04 -10.58
C LEU A 10 -0.09 -7.20 -9.64
N PHE A 11 0.55 -6.47 -8.74
CA PHE A 11 -0.12 -5.58 -7.80
C PHE A 11 0.26 -4.15 -8.10
N LEU A 12 -0.71 -3.25 -8.10
CA LEU A 12 -0.45 -1.83 -8.30
C LEU A 12 -1.44 -0.98 -7.51
N VAL A 13 -1.08 0.27 -7.28
CA VAL A 13 -1.98 1.26 -6.69
C VAL A 13 -2.16 2.41 -7.68
N THR A 14 -3.40 2.83 -7.87
CA THR A 14 -3.74 3.92 -8.77
C THR A 14 -3.72 5.25 -8.03
N THR A 15 -3.77 6.35 -8.78
CA THR A 15 -3.78 7.70 -8.20
C THR A 15 -5.07 8.00 -7.43
N ASP A 16 -6.15 7.25 -7.70
CA ASP A 16 -7.40 7.36 -6.94
C ASP A 16 -7.49 6.32 -5.82
N ALA A 17 -6.35 5.84 -5.34
CA ALA A 17 -6.19 4.97 -4.16
C ALA A 17 -6.86 3.61 -4.29
N LYS A 18 -6.89 3.06 -5.49
CA LYS A 18 -7.35 1.68 -5.71
C LYS A 18 -6.15 0.74 -5.80
N VAL A 19 -6.15 -0.30 -4.98
CA VAL A 19 -5.16 -1.36 -5.08
C VAL A 19 -5.74 -2.44 -5.97
N ILE A 20 -5.01 -2.81 -7.01
CA ILE A 20 -5.48 -3.75 -8.02
C ILE A 20 -4.53 -4.93 -8.08
N CYS A 21 -5.10 -6.13 -8.05
CA CYS A 21 -4.37 -7.36 -8.36
C CYS A 21 -4.88 -7.90 -9.70
N MET A 22 -3.96 -8.16 -10.61
CA MET A 22 -4.33 -8.76 -11.89
C MET A 22 -3.40 -9.91 -12.22
N SER A 23 -3.88 -10.80 -13.07
CA SER A 23 -3.08 -11.88 -13.58
C SER A 23 -2.08 -11.31 -14.59
N ARG A 24 -0.83 -11.68 -14.42
CA ARG A 24 0.26 -11.19 -15.23
C ARG A 24 0.19 -11.67 -16.67
N GLY A 25 -0.21 -12.94 -16.87
CA GLY A 25 -0.24 -13.53 -18.19
C GLY A 25 -1.42 -13.12 -19.04
N GLN A 26 -2.58 -12.86 -18.41
CA GLN A 26 -3.84 -12.60 -19.11
C GLN A 26 -4.37 -11.18 -18.91
N GLY A 27 -3.79 -10.42 -18.00
CA GLY A 27 -4.27 -9.08 -17.69
C GLY A 27 -5.63 -9.05 -17.02
N ARG A 28 -6.08 -10.16 -16.42
CA ARG A 28 -7.37 -10.23 -15.76
C ARG A 28 -7.28 -9.66 -14.35
N ILE A 29 -8.23 -8.82 -14.00
CA ILE A 29 -8.34 -8.30 -12.64
C ILE A 29 -8.88 -9.40 -11.72
N ARG A 30 -8.15 -9.68 -10.65
CA ARG A 30 -8.55 -10.67 -9.65
C ARG A 30 -9.33 -10.02 -8.51
N TRP A 31 -8.90 -8.84 -8.08
CA TRP A 31 -9.60 -8.05 -7.07
C TRP A 31 -9.18 -6.60 -7.15
N ILE A 32 -10.04 -5.71 -6.62
CA ILE A 32 -9.77 -4.29 -6.48
C ILE A 32 -10.18 -3.89 -5.06
N THR A 33 -9.33 -3.15 -4.36
CA THR A 33 -9.62 -2.64 -3.03
C THR A 33 -9.47 -1.13 -3.04
N GLN A 34 -10.53 -0.42 -2.65
CA GLN A 34 -10.48 1.03 -2.51
C GLN A 34 -9.94 1.41 -1.15
N LEU A 35 -8.85 2.18 -1.14
CA LEU A 35 -8.32 2.80 0.07
C LEU A 35 -8.87 4.23 0.17
N GLN A 36 -8.55 4.91 1.26
CA GLN A 36 -8.94 6.30 1.44
C GLN A 36 -8.26 7.16 0.37
N ASP A 37 -9.05 7.88 -0.43
CA ASP A 37 -8.52 8.68 -1.55
C ASP A 37 -8.43 10.17 -1.23
N TYR A 38 -9.17 10.66 -0.23
CA TYR A 38 -9.14 12.05 0.18
C TYR A 38 -9.07 12.17 1.70
N GLU A 39 -8.41 13.20 2.17
CA GLU A 39 -8.35 13.52 3.59
C GLU A 39 -9.75 13.82 4.13
N ASN A 40 -10.56 14.49 3.31
CA ASN A 40 -11.95 14.78 3.61
C ASN A 40 -12.82 14.30 2.46
N ASP A 41 -13.60 13.24 2.69
CA ASP A 41 -14.44 12.62 1.66
C ASP A 41 -15.59 13.55 1.22
N ASP A 42 -16.06 14.41 2.11
CA ASP A 42 -17.25 15.24 1.82
C ASP A 42 -17.00 16.26 0.74
N ASN A 43 -15.85 16.92 0.74
CA ASN A 43 -15.52 17.94 -0.25
C ASN A 43 -14.44 17.53 -1.24
N LYS A 44 -13.87 16.34 -1.07
CA LYS A 44 -12.83 15.77 -1.94
C LYS A 44 -11.62 16.68 -2.10
N ASP A 45 -11.25 17.34 -1.02
CA ASP A 45 -10.03 18.13 -0.93
C ASP A 45 -8.89 17.27 -0.39
N ASP A 46 -7.66 17.65 -0.70
CA ASP A 46 -6.45 17.05 -0.18
C ASP A 46 -6.37 15.54 -0.48
N PRO A 47 -6.04 15.17 -1.72
CA PRO A 47 -5.89 13.76 -2.09
C PRO A 47 -4.84 13.05 -1.24
N VAL A 48 -5.12 11.80 -0.89
CA VAL A 48 -4.19 10.95 -0.16
C VAL A 48 -3.34 10.20 -1.16
N SER A 49 -2.01 10.26 -1.00
CA SER A 49 -1.07 9.49 -1.81
C SER A 49 -0.69 8.22 -1.08
N TRP A 50 -0.74 7.11 -1.79
CA TRP A 50 -0.33 5.81 -1.26
C TRP A 50 0.95 5.34 -1.94
N SER A 51 1.91 4.88 -1.15
CA SER A 51 3.20 4.40 -1.61
C SER A 51 3.31 2.90 -1.41
N GLY A 52 3.71 2.20 -2.46
CA GLY A 52 3.72 0.77 -2.54
C GLY A 52 3.08 0.32 -3.85
N PRO A 53 2.52 -0.88 -3.92
CA PRO A 53 2.50 -1.90 -2.89
C PRO A 53 3.82 -2.66 -2.78
N VAL A 54 4.05 -3.24 -1.61
CA VAL A 54 5.21 -4.11 -1.35
C VAL A 54 4.70 -5.40 -0.75
N LEU A 55 5.13 -6.53 -1.28
CA LEU A 55 4.74 -7.83 -0.75
C LEU A 55 5.75 -8.27 0.31
N ALA A 56 5.28 -8.51 1.52
CA ALA A 56 6.09 -8.98 2.64
C ALA A 56 5.43 -10.23 3.21
N GLY A 57 6.03 -11.39 2.94
CA GLY A 57 5.41 -12.67 3.29
C GLY A 57 4.10 -12.82 2.54
N ASP A 58 3.01 -13.01 3.27
CA ASP A 58 1.66 -13.11 2.70
C ASP A 58 0.81 -11.87 2.99
N ARG A 59 1.47 -10.71 3.07
CA ARG A 59 0.79 -9.41 3.24
C ARG A 59 1.29 -8.41 2.22
N LEU A 60 0.36 -7.65 1.69
CA LEU A 60 0.64 -6.54 0.79
C LEU A 60 0.60 -5.25 1.59
N LEU A 61 1.64 -4.43 1.51
CA LEU A 61 1.82 -3.27 2.37
C LEU A 61 1.81 -1.98 1.55
N LEU A 62 1.11 -0.97 2.06
CA LEU A 62 1.09 0.38 1.50
C LEU A 62 1.11 1.40 2.64
N ALA A 63 1.78 2.51 2.40
CA ALA A 63 1.83 3.60 3.37
C ALA A 63 1.26 4.87 2.75
N SER A 64 0.63 5.70 3.56
CA SER A 64 -0.07 6.89 3.05
C SER A 64 0.58 8.20 3.47
N SER A 65 0.25 9.25 2.71
CA SER A 65 0.63 10.62 3.04
C SER A 65 -0.02 11.14 4.32
N LEU A 66 -1.04 10.43 4.85
CA LEU A 66 -1.64 10.74 6.15
C LEU A 66 -0.92 10.06 7.33
N GLY A 67 0.03 9.17 7.04
CA GLY A 67 0.75 8.44 8.08
C GLY A 67 0.11 7.11 8.46
N ASP A 68 -0.62 6.50 7.55
CA ASP A 68 -1.20 5.17 7.77
C ASP A 68 -0.36 4.11 7.08
N LEU A 69 -0.25 2.95 7.72
CA LEU A 69 0.31 1.74 7.12
C LEU A 69 -0.79 0.71 7.06
N VAL A 70 -1.17 0.31 5.86
CA VAL A 70 -2.22 -0.68 5.65
C VAL A 70 -1.61 -1.99 5.17
N SER A 71 -2.14 -3.12 5.65
CA SER A 71 -1.82 -4.42 5.09
C SER A 71 -3.07 -5.08 4.53
N LEU A 72 -2.90 -5.69 3.36
CA LEU A 72 -3.98 -6.39 2.66
C LEU A 72 -3.59 -7.85 2.46
N SER A 73 -4.60 -8.71 2.35
CA SER A 73 -4.38 -10.06 1.83
C SER A 73 -4.08 -9.96 0.34
N PRO A 74 -2.96 -10.52 -0.14
CA PRO A 74 -2.69 -10.53 -1.57
C PRO A 74 -3.64 -11.45 -2.35
N TYR A 75 -4.33 -12.35 -1.66
CA TYR A 75 -5.24 -13.32 -2.28
C TYR A 75 -6.63 -12.76 -2.49
N THR A 76 -7.13 -11.96 -1.55
CA THR A 76 -8.52 -11.48 -1.57
C THR A 76 -8.63 -9.97 -1.69
N GLY A 77 -7.58 -9.24 -1.35
CA GLY A 77 -7.60 -7.78 -1.28
C GLY A 77 -8.23 -7.22 -0.01
N GLU A 78 -8.63 -8.09 0.92
CA GLU A 78 -9.20 -7.63 2.18
C GLU A 78 -8.15 -6.90 3.02
N ILE A 79 -8.57 -5.82 3.66
CA ILE A 79 -7.72 -5.10 4.60
C ILE A 79 -7.57 -5.94 5.86
N VAL A 80 -6.33 -6.30 6.20
CA VAL A 80 -6.01 -7.12 7.36
C VAL A 80 -5.70 -6.25 8.57
N SER A 81 -4.97 -5.17 8.36
CA SER A 81 -4.60 -4.28 9.45
C SER A 81 -4.40 -2.86 8.95
N LEU A 82 -4.59 -1.92 9.87
CA LEU A 82 -4.33 -0.51 9.65
C LEU A 82 -3.60 0.02 10.87
N SER A 83 -2.42 0.59 10.67
CA SER A 83 -1.59 1.10 11.76
C SER A 83 -1.29 2.57 11.51
N ASP A 84 -1.23 3.35 12.60
CA ASP A 84 -0.85 4.75 12.54
C ASP A 84 0.67 4.84 12.69
N VAL A 85 1.34 5.34 11.65
CA VAL A 85 2.79 5.56 11.67
C VAL A 85 3.14 6.85 12.41
N GLY A 86 2.22 7.79 12.44
CA GLY A 86 2.39 9.06 13.14
C GLY A 86 2.83 10.23 12.26
N ASP A 87 3.53 9.95 11.19
CA ASP A 87 4.03 10.97 10.26
C ASP A 87 3.67 10.59 8.82
N PRO A 88 3.50 11.57 7.93
CA PRO A 88 3.30 11.28 6.51
C PRO A 88 4.41 10.42 5.93
N VAL A 89 4.05 9.58 4.97
CA VAL A 89 4.98 8.69 4.27
C VAL A 89 4.81 8.90 2.77
N SER A 90 5.91 9.11 2.04
CA SER A 90 5.87 9.33 0.59
C SER A 90 6.71 8.33 -0.20
N ILE A 91 7.35 7.38 0.46
CA ILE A 91 8.11 6.34 -0.22
C ILE A 91 7.62 4.97 0.23
N SER A 92 7.79 3.99 -0.65
CA SER A 92 7.34 2.62 -0.39
C SER A 92 8.02 2.03 0.83
N PRO A 93 7.33 1.21 1.64
CA PRO A 93 7.98 0.43 2.68
C PRO A 93 9.10 -0.44 2.11
N ILE A 94 10.09 -0.72 2.92
CA ILE A 94 11.24 -1.54 2.55
C ILE A 94 11.20 -2.81 3.39
N VAL A 95 11.40 -3.96 2.76
CA VAL A 95 11.42 -5.24 3.45
C VAL A 95 12.83 -5.81 3.39
N ALA A 96 13.41 -6.08 4.55
CA ALA A 96 14.73 -6.68 4.66
C ALA A 96 14.78 -7.52 5.93
N ASN A 97 15.34 -8.73 5.85
CA ASN A 97 15.53 -9.62 6.99
C ASN A 97 14.23 -9.87 7.77
N LYS A 98 13.13 -10.07 7.07
CA LYS A 98 11.79 -10.31 7.65
C LYS A 98 11.27 -9.13 8.47
N THR A 99 11.82 -7.95 8.24
CA THR A 99 11.43 -6.71 8.93
C THR A 99 10.95 -5.71 7.89
N VAL A 100 9.86 -5.03 8.19
CA VAL A 100 9.35 -3.95 7.35
C VAL A 100 9.84 -2.63 7.93
N TYR A 101 10.47 -1.84 7.09
CA TYR A 101 10.95 -0.52 7.47
C TYR A 101 10.13 0.55 6.76
N VAL A 102 9.68 1.53 7.52
CA VAL A 102 8.97 2.68 6.99
C VAL A 102 9.77 3.92 7.32
N LEU A 103 10.15 4.69 6.29
CA LEU A 103 10.81 5.97 6.46
C LEU A 103 9.78 7.08 6.27
N THR A 104 9.60 7.89 7.31
CA THR A 104 8.62 8.99 7.27
C THR A 104 9.21 10.24 6.62
N ASP A 105 8.34 11.15 6.19
CA ASP A 105 8.74 12.43 5.62
C ASP A 105 9.49 13.31 6.61
N LYS A 106 9.33 13.03 7.91
CA LYS A 106 10.07 13.74 8.97
C LYS A 106 11.40 13.09 9.31
N GLY A 107 11.81 12.07 8.56
CA GLY A 107 13.09 11.41 8.74
C GLY A 107 13.14 10.34 9.82
N ARG A 108 11.99 9.87 10.32
CA ARG A 108 11.97 8.76 11.27
C ARG A 108 11.96 7.43 10.52
N LEU A 109 12.76 6.50 10.98
CA LEU A 109 12.78 5.14 10.45
C LEU A 109 12.11 4.23 11.48
N ILE A 110 11.03 3.57 11.08
CA ILE A 110 10.24 2.71 11.96
C ILE A 110 10.33 1.29 11.45
N ALA A 111 10.58 0.35 12.36
CA ALA A 111 10.70 -1.08 12.02
C ALA A 111 9.48 -1.83 12.55
N TYR A 112 8.85 -2.63 11.69
CA TYR A 112 7.74 -3.52 12.03
C TYR A 112 8.19 -4.96 11.77
N ARG A 113 7.98 -5.83 12.72
CA ARG A 113 8.36 -7.24 12.62
C ARG A 113 7.19 -8.18 12.54
#